data_b1edeec0bf150938bdf38e011022884a
#
_entry.id   b1edeec0bf150938bdf38e011022884a
#
_cell.length_a   1.000
_cell.length_b   1.000
_cell.length_c   1.000
_cell.angle_alpha   90.00
_cell.angle_beta   90.00
_cell.angle_gamma   90.00
#
_symmetry.space_group_name_H-M   'P 1'
#
loop_
_entity.id
_entity.type
_entity.pdbx_description
1 polymer ?
#
loop_
_entity_poly.entity_id
_entity_poly.type
_entity_poly.pdbx_seq_one_letter_code
_entity_poly.pdbx_strand_id
1 'polypeptide(L)'
;MRFIFGIILCVILTGCIKKDERGQKQKVVYVVCRRSVIPVQLGKLIDEQKREAFHFTYTTGGFTYYVIGYGRQPGSGYKIKVREFSADRTHIYIDTILTGVTKEHQKHGKSYPYIVLKSQFYEKDVIFH
;
A
#
# COMPACT_ATOMS: atom_id res chain seq x y z
N MET A 1 48.96 12.91 -15.06
CA MET A 1 48.59 13.63 -13.88
C MET A 1 47.19 14.21 -13.91
N ARG A 2 46.87 14.93 -14.95
CA ARG A 2 45.56 15.51 -15.06
C ARG A 2 44.42 14.48 -15.13
N PHE A 3 44.74 13.33 -15.64
CA PHE A 3 43.78 12.24 -15.72
C PHE A 3 43.28 11.81 -14.33
N ILE A 4 44.18 11.88 -13.37
CA ILE A 4 43.87 11.44 -12.02
C ILE A 4 42.78 12.30 -11.40
N PHE A 5 42.82 13.57 -11.69
CA PHE A 5 41.79 14.48 -11.14
C PHE A 5 40.41 14.14 -11.68
N GLY A 6 40.32 13.88 -12.96
CA GLY A 6 39.05 13.52 -13.55
C GLY A 6 38.46 12.25 -12.94
N ILE A 7 39.32 11.26 -12.76
CA ILE A 7 38.89 9.98 -12.20
C ILE A 7 38.39 10.15 -10.77
N ILE A 8 39.11 10.91 -9.98
CA ILE A 8 38.74 11.16 -8.60
C ILE A 8 37.38 11.85 -8.52
N LEU A 9 37.17 12.81 -9.37
CA LEU A 9 35.92 13.52 -9.43
C LEU A 9 34.76 12.59 -9.73
N CYS A 10 34.93 11.72 -10.68
CA CYS A 10 33.88 10.76 -11.04
C CYS A 10 33.51 9.87 -9.87
N VAL A 11 34.51 9.40 -9.14
CA VAL A 11 34.26 8.51 -8.00
C VAL A 11 33.47 9.24 -6.92
N ILE A 12 33.81 10.47 -6.65
CA ILE A 12 33.11 11.26 -5.64
C ILE A 12 31.65 11.47 -6.03
N LEU A 13 31.41 11.83 -7.27
CA LEU A 13 30.04 12.02 -7.77
C LEU A 13 29.22 10.74 -7.65
N THR A 14 29.81 9.62 -8.01
CA THR A 14 29.12 8.35 -7.91
C THR A 14 28.74 8.03 -6.46
N GLY A 15 29.64 8.30 -5.54
CA GLY A 15 29.36 8.08 -4.13
C GLY A 15 28.21 8.94 -3.62
N CYS A 16 28.16 10.19 -4.01
CA CYS A 16 27.08 11.08 -3.62
C CYS A 16 25.74 10.59 -4.15
N ILE A 17 25.69 10.18 -5.39
CA ILE A 17 24.47 9.66 -6.00
C ILE A 17 23.95 8.47 -5.21
N LYS A 18 24.82 7.56 -4.84
CA LYS A 18 24.41 6.40 -4.07
C LYS A 18 23.82 6.76 -2.72
N LYS A 19 24.38 7.74 -2.05
CA LYS A 19 23.86 8.18 -0.77
C LYS A 19 22.48 8.78 -0.90
N ASP A 20 22.27 9.56 -1.93
CA ASP A 20 20.99 10.22 -2.12
C ASP A 20 19.86 9.23 -2.37
N GLU A 21 20.15 8.10 -3.02
CA GLU A 21 19.13 7.12 -3.31
C GLU A 21 18.68 6.32 -2.09
N ARG A 22 19.48 6.26 -1.06
CA ARG A 22 19.24 5.36 0.06
C ARG A 22 17.97 5.61 0.85
N GLY A 23 17.62 6.84 1.08
CA GLY A 23 16.52 7.18 1.94
C GLY A 23 15.26 7.60 1.23
N GLN A 24 15.28 7.64 -0.08
CA GLN A 24 14.15 8.17 -0.82
C GLN A 24 13.06 7.12 -0.99
N LYS A 25 11.84 7.50 -0.61
CA LYS A 25 10.67 6.71 -0.92
C LYS A 25 10.18 7.09 -2.31
N GLN A 26 9.76 6.08 -3.05
CA GLN A 26 9.16 6.27 -4.36
C GLN A 26 7.73 5.78 -4.32
N LYS A 27 6.86 6.44 -5.06
CA LYS A 27 5.47 6.02 -5.14
C LYS A 27 5.38 4.67 -5.83
N VAL A 28 4.57 3.80 -5.27
CA VAL A 28 4.29 2.49 -5.87
C VAL A 28 3.10 2.65 -6.81
N VAL A 29 3.24 2.09 -8.01
CA VAL A 29 2.13 2.04 -8.94
C VAL A 29 1.18 0.93 -8.50
N TYR A 30 -0.07 1.27 -8.28
CA TYR A 30 -1.06 0.32 -7.81
C TYR A 30 -2.42 0.60 -8.42
N VAL A 31 -3.30 -0.38 -8.32
CA VAL A 31 -4.71 -0.22 -8.67
C VAL A 31 -5.57 -0.63 -7.48
N VAL A 32 -6.73 0.00 -7.37
CA VAL A 32 -7.73 -0.38 -6.38
C VAL A 32 -8.63 -1.42 -7.04
N CYS A 33 -8.77 -2.58 -6.41
CA CYS A 33 -9.51 -3.69 -6.98
C CYS A 33 -10.91 -3.78 -6.40
N ARG A 34 -11.90 -4.02 -7.27
CA ARG A 34 -13.25 -4.36 -6.84
C ARG A 34 -13.29 -5.83 -6.43
N ARG A 35 -14.27 -6.18 -5.61
CA ARG A 35 -14.48 -7.55 -5.20
C ARG A 35 -14.59 -8.52 -6.38
N SER A 36 -15.18 -8.08 -7.46
CA SER A 36 -15.42 -8.94 -8.62
C SER A 36 -14.16 -9.31 -9.39
N VAL A 37 -13.04 -8.60 -9.19
CA VAL A 37 -11.82 -8.84 -9.96
C VAL A 37 -10.67 -9.41 -9.11
N ILE A 38 -10.93 -9.76 -7.87
CA ILE A 38 -9.92 -10.38 -7.02
C ILE A 38 -10.07 -11.89 -7.03
N PRO A 39 -9.01 -12.64 -6.69
CA PRO A 39 -9.13 -14.11 -6.61
C PRO A 39 -10.21 -14.54 -5.62
N VAL A 40 -10.89 -15.61 -5.94
CA VAL A 40 -11.97 -16.12 -5.10
C VAL A 40 -11.48 -16.44 -3.70
N GLN A 41 -10.29 -17.01 -3.59
CA GLN A 41 -9.73 -17.36 -2.30
C GLN A 41 -9.42 -16.15 -1.46
N LEU A 42 -8.98 -15.07 -2.09
CA LEU A 42 -8.74 -13.80 -1.40
C LEU A 42 -10.04 -13.26 -0.83
N GLY A 43 -11.12 -13.32 -1.62
CA GLY A 43 -12.44 -12.92 -1.15
C GLY A 43 -12.89 -13.69 0.08
N LYS A 44 -12.62 -14.98 0.12
CA LYS A 44 -12.96 -15.80 1.28
C LYS A 44 -12.19 -15.38 2.53
N LEU A 45 -10.90 -15.10 2.38
CA LEU A 45 -10.08 -14.62 3.48
C LEU A 45 -10.59 -13.30 4.04
N ILE A 46 -11.01 -12.41 3.16
CA ILE A 46 -11.58 -11.13 3.57
C ILE A 46 -12.87 -11.35 4.37
N ASP A 47 -13.74 -12.21 3.88
CA ASP A 47 -15.01 -12.50 4.56
C ASP A 47 -14.81 -13.09 5.95
N GLU A 48 -13.75 -13.84 6.15
CA GLU A 48 -13.44 -14.41 7.45
C GLU A 48 -12.97 -13.38 8.45
N GLN A 49 -12.36 -12.28 7.99
CA GLN A 49 -11.71 -11.31 8.85
C GLN A 49 -12.42 -9.97 8.95
N LYS A 50 -13.37 -9.70 8.07
CA LYS A 50 -13.91 -8.34 7.89
C LYS A 50 -14.62 -7.74 9.09
N ARG A 51 -15.02 -8.55 10.06
CA ARG A 51 -15.75 -8.07 11.25
C ARG A 51 -14.87 -7.26 12.18
N GLU A 52 -13.57 -7.47 12.14
CA GLU A 52 -12.61 -6.73 12.94
C GLU A 52 -11.64 -5.99 12.03
N ALA A 53 -10.98 -4.98 12.55
CA ALA A 53 -9.95 -4.28 11.81
C ALA A 53 -8.82 -5.26 11.50
N PHE A 54 -8.31 -5.22 10.27
CA PHE A 54 -7.29 -6.17 9.84
C PHE A 54 -6.49 -5.61 8.67
N HIS A 55 -5.34 -6.19 8.44
CA HIS A 55 -4.59 -6.00 7.20
C HIS A 55 -3.77 -7.26 6.93
N PHE A 56 -3.59 -7.55 5.67
CA PHE A 56 -2.70 -8.64 5.24
C PHE A 56 -2.34 -8.46 3.77
N THR A 57 -1.37 -9.25 3.33
CA THR A 57 -0.98 -9.30 1.92
C THR A 57 -1.25 -10.70 1.37
N TYR A 58 -1.51 -10.75 0.07
CA TYR A 58 -1.77 -11.99 -0.64
C TYR A 58 -1.05 -11.90 -1.98
N THR A 59 -0.06 -12.76 -2.19
CA THR A 59 0.76 -12.72 -3.41
C THR A 59 0.45 -13.92 -4.29
N THR A 60 0.15 -13.66 -5.54
CA THR A 60 -0.10 -14.68 -6.54
C THR A 60 0.14 -14.14 -7.94
N GLY A 61 0.66 -14.97 -8.83
CA GLY A 61 0.79 -14.62 -10.23
C GLY A 61 1.70 -13.43 -10.51
N GLY A 62 2.69 -13.18 -9.65
CA GLY A 62 3.59 -12.05 -9.83
C GLY A 62 3.06 -10.73 -9.30
N PHE A 63 1.91 -10.76 -8.63
CA PHE A 63 1.28 -9.58 -8.05
C PHE A 63 1.03 -9.78 -6.58
N THR A 64 0.97 -8.66 -5.85
CA THR A 64 0.61 -8.67 -4.45
C THR A 64 -0.65 -7.84 -4.26
N TYR A 65 -1.59 -8.41 -3.52
CA TYR A 65 -2.79 -7.74 -3.07
C TYR A 65 -2.58 -7.33 -1.62
N TYR A 66 -2.89 -6.08 -1.32
CA TYR A 66 -2.77 -5.52 0.03
C TYR A 66 -4.18 -5.22 0.50
N VAL A 67 -4.60 -5.83 1.58
CA VAL A 67 -5.97 -5.71 2.07
C VAL A 67 -5.96 -5.00 3.41
N ILE A 68 -6.74 -3.95 3.52
CA ILE A 68 -6.90 -3.20 4.75
C ILE A 68 -8.40 -3.09 5.05
N GLY A 69 -8.79 -3.56 6.21
CA GLY A 69 -10.17 -3.52 6.67
C GLY A 69 -10.29 -2.77 7.98
N TYR A 70 -11.42 -2.10 8.15
CA TYR A 70 -11.65 -1.25 9.31
C TYR A 70 -12.64 -1.85 10.30
N GLY A 71 -13.05 -3.10 10.06
CA GLY A 71 -13.99 -3.76 10.93
C GLY A 71 -15.40 -3.24 10.79
N ARG A 72 -16.25 -3.65 11.70
CA ARG A 72 -17.65 -3.29 11.69
C ARG A 72 -17.84 -1.81 11.99
N GLN A 73 -18.62 -1.15 11.15
CA GLN A 73 -18.96 0.27 11.31
C GLN A 73 -20.48 0.42 11.37
N PRO A 74 -20.95 1.42 12.11
CA PRO A 74 -22.38 1.73 12.12
C PRO A 74 -22.78 2.43 10.83
N GLY A 75 -23.78 1.91 10.13
CA GLY A 75 -24.24 2.47 8.88
C GLY A 75 -23.37 2.12 7.69
N SER A 76 -23.60 2.81 6.59
CA SER A 76 -22.88 2.58 5.33
C SER A 76 -22.45 3.90 4.70
N GLY A 77 -21.76 3.83 3.57
CA GLY A 77 -21.30 5.03 2.88
C GLY A 77 -19.88 5.44 3.25
N TYR A 78 -19.17 4.61 3.98
CA TYR A 78 -17.77 4.88 4.32
C TYR A 78 -16.89 4.74 3.09
N LYS A 79 -15.86 5.56 3.04
CA LYS A 79 -14.84 5.50 1.99
C LYS A 79 -13.47 5.37 2.61
N ILE A 80 -12.59 4.67 1.92
CA ILE A 80 -11.20 4.51 2.35
C ILE A 80 -10.32 5.22 1.33
N LYS A 81 -9.48 6.13 1.84
CA LYS A 81 -8.52 6.85 1.01
C LYS A 81 -7.12 6.31 1.28
N VAL A 82 -6.34 6.17 0.23
CA VAL A 82 -4.93 5.82 0.33
C VAL A 82 -4.15 7.11 0.46
N ARG A 83 -3.54 7.33 1.62
CA ARG A 83 -2.73 8.52 1.87
C ARG A 83 -1.27 8.31 1.47
N GLU A 84 -0.78 7.09 1.60
CA GLU A 84 0.56 6.75 1.19
C GLU A 84 0.60 5.33 0.65
N PHE A 85 1.27 5.14 -0.46
CA PHE A 85 1.67 3.83 -0.96
C PHE A 85 3.00 4.04 -1.65
N SER A 86 4.06 3.82 -0.89
CA SER A 86 5.41 4.12 -1.32
C SER A 86 6.36 3.01 -0.90
N ALA A 87 7.55 3.04 -1.44
CA ALA A 87 8.57 2.05 -1.13
C ALA A 87 9.94 2.71 -1.08
N ASP A 88 10.76 2.24 -0.16
CA ASP A 88 12.17 2.51 -0.18
C ASP A 88 12.92 1.23 -0.56
N ARG A 89 14.19 1.12 -0.24
CA ARG A 89 14.97 -0.04 -0.63
C ARG A 89 14.55 -1.33 0.07
N THR A 90 13.96 -1.24 1.25
CA THR A 90 13.71 -2.40 2.11
C THR A 90 12.26 -2.62 2.44
N HIS A 91 11.43 -1.58 2.38
CA HIS A 91 10.06 -1.66 2.85
C HIS A 91 9.08 -1.02 1.90
N ILE A 92 7.85 -1.47 2.00
CA ILE A 92 6.69 -0.83 1.37
C ILE A 92 5.89 -0.22 2.51
N TYR A 93 5.41 1.01 2.30
CA TYR A 93 4.64 1.76 3.30
C TYR A 93 3.25 2.03 2.75
N ILE A 94 2.24 1.64 3.50
CA ILE A 94 0.85 1.88 3.14
C ILE A 94 0.16 2.58 4.29
N ASP A 95 -0.49 3.69 3.98
CA ASP A 95 -1.29 4.42 4.94
C ASP A 95 -2.63 4.75 4.32
N THR A 96 -3.69 4.40 5.03
CA THR A 96 -5.06 4.65 4.58
C THR A 96 -5.83 5.37 5.68
N ILE A 97 -6.94 5.98 5.30
CA ILE A 97 -7.83 6.60 6.26
C ILE A 97 -9.27 6.28 5.88
N LEU A 98 -10.05 5.98 6.89
CA LEU A 98 -11.49 5.77 6.74
C LEU A 98 -12.20 7.11 6.88
N THR A 99 -13.02 7.44 5.88
CA THR A 99 -13.85 8.64 5.94
C THR A 99 -15.32 8.23 6.01
N GLY A 100 -16.06 8.84 6.92
CA GLY A 100 -17.46 8.56 7.06
C GLY A 100 -18.31 9.55 6.28
N VAL A 101 -19.61 9.34 6.34
CA VAL A 101 -20.58 10.29 5.80
C VAL A 101 -21.20 11.05 6.95
N THR A 102 -21.79 12.21 6.64
CA THR A 102 -22.54 12.98 7.63
C THR A 102 -23.73 12.17 8.11
N LYS A 103 -24.23 12.47 9.31
CA LYS A 103 -25.40 11.78 9.86
C LYS A 103 -26.59 11.82 8.91
N GLU A 104 -26.74 12.90 8.16
CA GLU A 104 -27.83 13.07 7.22
C GLU A 104 -27.80 12.08 6.07
N HIS A 105 -26.61 11.65 5.68
CA HIS A 105 -26.41 10.73 4.56
C HIS A 105 -26.10 9.32 5.03
N GLN A 106 -26.03 9.10 6.32
CA GLN A 106 -25.71 7.79 6.87
C GLN A 106 -26.92 6.87 6.77
N LYS A 107 -26.75 5.73 6.14
CA LYS A 107 -27.82 4.73 6.05
C LYS A 107 -27.77 3.85 7.29
N HIS A 108 -28.95 3.33 7.66
CA HIS A 108 -29.05 2.41 8.78
C HIS A 108 -28.36 1.09 8.45
N GLY A 109 -28.01 0.37 9.51
CA GLY A 109 -27.44 -0.95 9.39
C GLY A 109 -25.98 -0.96 9.78
N LYS A 110 -25.27 -1.92 9.23
CA LYS A 110 -23.85 -2.14 9.51
C LYS A 110 -23.10 -2.30 8.21
N SER A 111 -21.83 -1.91 8.22
CA SER A 111 -20.97 -2.15 7.08
C SER A 111 -19.60 -2.64 7.55
N TYR A 112 -18.86 -3.22 6.63
CA TYR A 112 -17.54 -3.77 6.90
C TYR A 112 -16.58 -3.25 5.82
N PRO A 113 -16.18 -1.96 5.91
CA PRO A 113 -15.38 -1.37 4.85
C PRO A 113 -13.99 -1.97 4.79
N TYR A 114 -13.55 -2.26 3.59
CA TYR A 114 -12.20 -2.71 3.33
C TYR A 114 -11.77 -2.23 1.94
N ILE A 115 -10.47 -2.20 1.71
CA ILE A 115 -9.91 -1.83 0.42
C ILE A 115 -8.90 -2.89 0.00
N VAL A 116 -8.85 -3.17 -1.28
CA VAL A 116 -7.87 -4.09 -1.86
C VAL A 116 -7.04 -3.31 -2.87
N LEU A 117 -5.75 -3.26 -2.63
CA LEU A 117 -4.78 -2.63 -3.52
C LEU A 117 -3.95 -3.71 -4.17
N LYS A 118 -3.61 -3.53 -5.44
CA LYS A 118 -2.82 -4.51 -6.18
C LYS A 118 -1.62 -3.83 -6.81
N SER A 119 -0.45 -4.39 -6.61
CA SER A 119 0.77 -3.97 -7.28
C SER A 119 1.53 -5.19 -7.78
N GLN A 120 2.55 -4.96 -8.59
CA GLN A 120 3.47 -6.06 -8.87
C GLN A 120 4.13 -6.50 -7.57
N PHE A 121 4.63 -7.72 -7.56
CA PHE A 121 5.31 -8.24 -6.38
C PHE A 121 6.65 -7.52 -6.17
N TYR A 122 6.91 -7.17 -4.92
CA TYR A 122 8.21 -6.67 -4.48
C TYR A 122 8.66 -7.50 -3.29
N GLU A 123 9.91 -7.93 -3.33
CA GLU A 123 10.47 -8.69 -2.22
C GLU A 123 10.89 -7.71 -1.11
N LYS A 124 9.91 -7.16 -0.44
CA LYS A 124 10.09 -6.16 0.62
C LYS A 124 9.04 -6.37 1.70
N ASP A 125 9.41 -6.05 2.92
CA ASP A 125 8.45 -6.07 4.02
C ASP A 125 7.46 -4.92 3.89
N VAL A 126 6.23 -5.16 4.32
CA VAL A 126 5.17 -4.17 4.22
C VAL A 126 4.84 -3.63 5.59
N ILE A 127 4.81 -2.31 5.69
CA ILE A 127 4.43 -1.61 6.91
C ILE A 127 3.09 -0.94 6.66
N PHE A 128 2.10 -1.33 7.45
CA PHE A 128 0.77 -0.72 7.41
C PHE A 128 0.66 0.30 8.55
N HIS A 129 0.27 1.50 8.21
CA HIS A 129 0.06 2.57 9.19
C HIS A 129 -1.40 2.78 9.52
#